data_c805a1f9017af1bb7daa672b5bc5d1eb
#
_entry.id   c805a1f9017af1bb7daa672b5bc5d1eb
#
_cell.length_a   1.000
_cell.length_b   1.000
_cell.length_c   1.000
_cell.angle_alpha   90.00
_cell.angle_beta   90.00
_cell.angle_gamma   90.00
#
_symmetry.space_group_name_H-M   'P 1'
#
loop_
_entity.id
_entity.type
_entity.pdbx_description
1 polymer ?
#
loop_
_entity_poly.entity_id
_entity_poly.type
_entity_poly.pdbx_seq_one_letter_code
_entity_poly.pdbx_strand_id
1 'polypeptide(L)'
;MTRSIDIKRARIAELLAPAPATVRARMLAAADDLKPGAAAVVGRFFAIVAERGEPRDAPSRASFDAAAASEPTLHTLLSALARHAPEVSTAAGREARDAWYRRRSGGRGRRRGPAPVPTSAPGSWPEAWRALYPGLRGARIADSSRRIYIRAVGRCAAVLGEIGEPPALTRWLGYRLMEAFEAKGLRPATIVAYLTALEALAKHGGVAPADVAGLKEMRSRAHLGVAALDALKVARVQALDDAGGYAAIMAVVASLAAQADAAPGWSAVADNRRRIAAILGVAMNAPARGGDVSGWVLGRDLIRTEDGRWRLSWTQGKTGGGVDMGALWPEVCGLLDDLILAGAPARMAQVIYRRLAGMNWLTRTPEAPQARYASTLVEKAIGAPLHDLRTLAADHLREHDPRTAPDVVSTLLGHRCAASCAAYRARAEGDAACRDWRAMRETMIAARKPRGARRDQTVTTENNR
;
A
#
# COMPACT_ATOMS: atom_id res chain seq x y z
N MET A 1 18.72 -37.89 27.10
CA MET A 1 18.73 -36.85 26.02
C MET A 1 19.86 -37.05 25.00
N THR A 2 21.06 -37.42 25.38
CA THR A 2 22.25 -37.61 24.50
C THR A 2 22.03 -38.60 23.35
N ARG A 3 21.45 -39.76 23.61
CA ARG A 3 21.21 -40.83 22.61
C ARG A 3 20.29 -40.40 21.43
N SER A 4 19.31 -39.53 21.67
CA SER A 4 18.38 -39.01 20.62
C SER A 4 19.06 -38.00 19.69
N ILE A 5 19.99 -37.21 20.21
CA ILE A 5 20.77 -36.22 19.45
C ILE A 5 21.78 -36.94 18.53
N ASP A 6 22.40 -37.97 19.01
CA ASP A 6 23.37 -38.77 18.22
C ASP A 6 22.69 -39.50 17.05
N ILE A 7 21.49 -40.06 17.26
CA ILE A 7 20.68 -40.67 16.20
C ILE A 7 20.27 -39.63 15.12
N LYS A 8 19.87 -38.44 15.54
CA LYS A 8 19.52 -37.34 14.61
C LYS A 8 20.71 -36.92 13.76
N ARG A 9 21.90 -36.73 14.37
CA ARG A 9 23.14 -36.37 13.66
C ARG A 9 23.61 -37.46 12.70
N ALA A 10 23.55 -38.72 13.10
CA ALA A 10 23.88 -39.87 12.23
C ALA A 10 22.99 -39.88 10.97
N ARG A 11 21.66 -39.70 11.14
CA ARG A 11 20.73 -39.65 10.01
C ARG A 11 20.95 -38.44 9.09
N ILE A 12 21.32 -37.27 9.63
CA ILE A 12 21.69 -36.09 8.84
C ILE A 12 22.98 -36.39 8.05
N ALA A 13 23.98 -37.01 8.65
CA ALA A 13 25.24 -37.38 7.99
C ALA A 13 25.02 -38.34 6.82
N GLU A 14 24.14 -39.33 6.98
CA GLU A 14 23.74 -40.24 5.92
C GLU A 14 23.06 -39.53 4.76
N LEU A 15 22.06 -38.68 5.04
CA LEU A 15 21.37 -37.89 4.02
C LEU A 15 22.30 -36.95 3.25
N LEU A 16 23.35 -36.47 3.88
CA LEU A 16 24.33 -35.56 3.29
C LEU A 16 25.54 -36.29 2.66
N ALA A 17 25.54 -37.61 2.59
CA ALA A 17 26.67 -38.37 2.02
C ALA A 17 27.10 -37.89 0.62
N PRO A 18 26.19 -37.49 -0.31
CA PRO A 18 26.57 -36.95 -1.62
C PRO A 18 27.17 -35.55 -1.58
N ALA A 19 26.97 -34.79 -0.49
CA ALA A 19 27.42 -33.40 -0.39
C ALA A 19 28.94 -33.32 -0.13
N PRO A 20 29.63 -32.23 -0.56
CA PRO A 20 31.03 -31.98 -0.23
C PRO A 20 31.30 -32.02 1.26
N ALA A 21 32.50 -32.51 1.65
CA ALA A 21 32.86 -32.66 3.07
C ALA A 21 32.70 -31.33 3.87
N THR A 22 33.02 -30.20 3.27
CA THR A 22 32.89 -28.85 3.86
C THR A 22 31.42 -28.48 4.13
N VAL A 23 30.52 -28.76 3.19
CA VAL A 23 29.07 -28.51 3.33
C VAL A 23 28.49 -29.43 4.41
N ARG A 24 28.89 -30.71 4.38
CA ARG A 24 28.48 -31.73 5.37
C ARG A 24 28.87 -31.30 6.79
N ALA A 25 30.15 -30.90 6.98
CA ALA A 25 30.63 -30.43 8.27
C ALA A 25 29.82 -29.18 8.79
N ARG A 26 29.59 -28.19 7.95
CA ARG A 26 28.81 -26.99 8.32
C ARG A 26 27.36 -27.35 8.68
N MET A 27 26.71 -28.21 7.93
CA MET A 27 25.35 -28.64 8.22
C MET A 27 25.24 -29.50 9.48
N LEU A 28 26.20 -30.37 9.73
CA LEU A 28 26.25 -31.16 10.97
C LEU A 28 26.50 -30.30 12.20
N ALA A 29 27.36 -29.27 12.09
CA ALA A 29 27.54 -28.28 13.15
C ALA A 29 26.26 -27.52 13.50
N ALA A 30 25.39 -27.29 12.50
CA ALA A 30 24.10 -26.61 12.65
C ALA A 30 22.89 -27.56 12.75
N ALA A 31 23.11 -28.86 13.14
CA ALA A 31 22.09 -29.90 13.07
C ALA A 31 20.80 -29.58 13.83
N ASP A 32 20.88 -28.80 14.91
CA ASP A 32 19.75 -28.44 15.75
C ASP A 32 18.91 -27.30 15.16
N ASP A 33 19.51 -26.44 14.32
CA ASP A 33 18.89 -25.29 13.65
C ASP A 33 18.43 -25.62 12.22
N LEU A 34 18.65 -26.82 11.74
CA LEU A 34 18.25 -27.21 10.38
C LEU A 34 16.72 -27.28 10.26
N LYS A 35 16.19 -26.65 9.22
CA LYS A 35 14.78 -26.83 8.86
C LYS A 35 14.49 -28.30 8.53
N PRO A 36 13.30 -28.82 8.86
CA PRO A 36 12.90 -30.17 8.46
C PRO A 36 13.07 -30.36 6.95
N GLY A 37 13.70 -31.47 6.56
CA GLY A 37 13.95 -31.82 5.16
C GLY A 37 15.16 -31.14 4.50
N ALA A 38 15.85 -30.19 5.16
CA ALA A 38 16.99 -29.47 4.58
C ALA A 38 18.14 -30.42 4.21
N ALA A 39 18.52 -31.36 5.10
CA ALA A 39 19.56 -32.30 4.83
C ALA A 39 19.22 -33.21 3.64
N ALA A 40 17.99 -33.73 3.58
CA ALA A 40 17.53 -34.60 2.50
C ALA A 40 17.54 -33.90 1.13
N VAL A 41 17.06 -32.65 1.05
CA VAL A 41 17.02 -31.93 -0.22
C VAL A 41 18.42 -31.50 -0.68
N VAL A 42 19.33 -31.11 0.24
CA VAL A 42 20.71 -30.76 -0.09
C VAL A 42 21.47 -31.98 -0.55
N GLY A 43 21.35 -33.12 0.14
CA GLY A 43 21.98 -34.35 -0.29
C GLY A 43 21.52 -34.82 -1.67
N ARG A 44 20.21 -34.81 -1.93
CA ARG A 44 19.63 -35.08 -3.25
C ARG A 44 20.17 -34.15 -4.32
N PHE A 45 20.25 -32.85 -4.02
CA PHE A 45 20.78 -31.86 -4.96
C PHE A 45 22.21 -32.16 -5.38
N PHE A 46 23.11 -32.44 -4.43
CA PHE A 46 24.49 -32.76 -4.77
C PHE A 46 24.64 -34.13 -5.47
N ALA A 47 23.77 -35.09 -5.18
CA ALA A 47 23.70 -36.34 -5.93
C ALA A 47 23.36 -36.07 -7.42
N ILE A 48 22.34 -35.27 -7.69
CA ILE A 48 21.91 -34.89 -9.04
C ILE A 48 23.00 -34.11 -9.78
N VAL A 49 23.64 -33.14 -9.11
CA VAL A 49 24.76 -32.36 -9.70
C VAL A 49 25.93 -33.31 -10.09
N ALA A 50 26.24 -34.26 -9.25
CA ALA A 50 27.29 -35.27 -9.53
C ALA A 50 26.90 -36.22 -10.67
N GLU A 51 25.66 -36.73 -10.66
CA GLU A 51 25.13 -37.60 -11.72
C GLU A 51 25.14 -36.93 -13.09
N ARG A 52 24.87 -35.61 -13.12
CA ARG A 52 24.88 -34.82 -14.36
C ARG A 52 26.27 -34.32 -14.78
N GLY A 53 27.30 -34.55 -13.98
CA GLY A 53 28.65 -34.06 -14.25
C GLY A 53 28.77 -32.55 -14.25
N GLU A 54 27.83 -31.82 -13.58
CA GLU A 54 27.82 -30.36 -13.56
C GLU A 54 28.85 -29.81 -12.56
N PRO A 55 29.40 -28.59 -12.83
CA PRO A 55 30.25 -27.90 -11.87
C PRO A 55 29.49 -27.66 -10.55
N ARG A 56 30.10 -28.00 -9.42
CA ARG A 56 29.46 -27.88 -8.10
C ARG A 56 29.20 -26.44 -7.67
N ASP A 57 29.98 -25.48 -8.15
CA ASP A 57 29.89 -24.04 -7.89
C ASP A 57 28.88 -23.33 -8.80
N ALA A 58 28.59 -23.92 -9.99
CA ALA A 58 27.70 -23.32 -10.98
C ALA A 58 26.68 -24.34 -11.54
N PRO A 59 25.83 -24.95 -10.69
CA PRO A 59 24.83 -25.92 -11.13
C PRO A 59 23.77 -25.32 -12.02
N SER A 60 23.27 -26.12 -12.97
CA SER A 60 22.24 -25.68 -13.90
C SER A 60 20.85 -25.59 -13.24
N ARG A 61 19.95 -24.86 -13.87
CA ARG A 61 18.54 -24.79 -13.46
C ARG A 61 17.89 -26.18 -13.40
N ALA A 62 18.23 -27.05 -14.32
CA ALA A 62 17.66 -28.40 -14.40
C ALA A 62 17.99 -29.23 -13.16
N SER A 63 19.15 -29.02 -12.52
CA SER A 63 19.52 -29.69 -11.27
C SER A 63 18.69 -29.17 -10.08
N PHE A 64 18.40 -27.89 -10.02
CA PHE A 64 17.47 -27.33 -9.01
C PHE A 64 16.03 -27.84 -9.20
N ASP A 65 15.52 -27.87 -10.43
CA ASP A 65 14.18 -28.36 -10.73
C ASP A 65 14.06 -29.88 -10.39
N ALA A 66 15.08 -30.67 -10.64
CA ALA A 66 15.08 -32.11 -10.32
C ALA A 66 15.21 -32.40 -8.80
N ALA A 67 15.99 -31.60 -8.08
CA ALA A 67 16.17 -31.76 -6.65
C ALA A 67 14.93 -31.41 -5.83
N ALA A 68 14.07 -30.51 -6.33
CA ALA A 68 12.94 -29.95 -5.61
C ALA A 68 11.62 -30.13 -6.36
N ALA A 69 10.79 -31.06 -5.90
CA ALA A 69 9.48 -31.35 -6.48
C ALA A 69 8.41 -30.28 -6.21
N SER A 70 8.68 -29.30 -5.34
CA SER A 70 7.72 -28.24 -4.97
C SER A 70 8.43 -26.93 -4.62
N GLU A 71 7.71 -25.80 -4.71
CA GLU A 71 8.26 -24.49 -4.36
C GLU A 71 8.76 -24.41 -2.90
N PRO A 72 8.04 -24.93 -1.87
CA PRO A 72 8.56 -24.96 -0.51
C PRO A 72 9.86 -25.78 -0.37
N THR A 73 9.99 -26.88 -1.12
CA THR A 73 11.20 -27.68 -1.14
C THR A 73 12.36 -26.95 -1.80
N LEU A 74 12.10 -26.26 -2.93
CA LEU A 74 13.10 -25.42 -3.60
C LEU A 74 13.53 -24.24 -2.71
N HIS A 75 12.60 -23.63 -2.00
CA HIS A 75 12.91 -22.59 -1.02
C HIS A 75 13.80 -23.11 0.12
N THR A 76 13.52 -24.31 0.63
CA THR A 76 14.34 -24.95 1.66
C THR A 76 15.75 -25.25 1.15
N LEU A 77 15.88 -25.76 -0.09
CA LEU A 77 17.16 -25.99 -0.74
C LEU A 77 17.97 -24.69 -0.88
N LEU A 78 17.39 -23.66 -1.48
CA LEU A 78 18.07 -22.37 -1.68
C LEU A 78 18.51 -21.73 -0.36
N SER A 79 17.68 -21.85 0.68
CA SER A 79 17.99 -21.37 2.02
C SER A 79 19.17 -22.11 2.65
N ALA A 80 19.19 -23.43 2.52
CA ALA A 80 20.24 -24.26 3.06
C ALA A 80 21.57 -24.06 2.31
N LEU A 81 21.55 -23.97 0.98
CA LEU A 81 22.74 -23.68 0.17
C LEU A 81 23.32 -22.30 0.50
N ALA A 82 22.51 -21.26 0.58
CA ALA A 82 22.97 -19.92 0.92
C ALA A 82 23.66 -19.86 2.29
N ARG A 83 23.21 -20.67 3.26
CA ARG A 83 23.73 -20.67 4.63
C ARG A 83 24.94 -21.60 4.78
N HIS A 84 24.93 -22.77 4.15
CA HIS A 84 25.88 -23.84 4.44
C HIS A 84 26.81 -24.21 3.26
N ALA A 85 26.49 -23.69 2.05
CA ALA A 85 27.28 -23.88 0.82
C ALA A 85 27.39 -22.59 0.04
N PRO A 86 27.93 -21.48 0.61
CA PRO A 86 28.00 -20.16 -0.03
C PRO A 86 28.84 -20.16 -1.32
N GLU A 87 29.68 -21.15 -1.51
CA GLU A 87 30.46 -21.43 -2.73
C GLU A 87 29.59 -21.87 -3.91
N VAL A 88 28.36 -22.33 -3.68
CA VAL A 88 27.42 -22.76 -4.72
C VAL A 88 26.58 -21.61 -5.21
N SER A 89 26.63 -21.31 -6.51
CA SER A 89 25.77 -20.31 -7.10
C SER A 89 24.29 -20.72 -7.04
N THR A 90 23.45 -19.91 -6.40
CA THR A 90 22.01 -20.13 -6.34
C THR A 90 21.24 -19.36 -7.42
N ALA A 91 21.92 -18.73 -8.40
CA ALA A 91 21.29 -17.90 -9.42
C ALA A 91 20.28 -18.70 -10.26
N ALA A 92 20.70 -19.85 -10.81
CA ALA A 92 19.84 -20.73 -11.59
C ALA A 92 18.65 -21.30 -10.77
N GLY A 93 18.84 -21.54 -9.48
CA GLY A 93 17.76 -21.95 -8.58
C GLY A 93 16.74 -20.84 -8.30
N ARG A 94 17.19 -19.59 -8.24
CA ARG A 94 16.27 -18.42 -8.16
C ARG A 94 15.45 -18.29 -9.43
N GLU A 95 16.06 -18.46 -10.60
CA GLU A 95 15.34 -18.48 -11.87
C GLU A 95 14.30 -19.62 -11.94
N ALA A 96 14.66 -20.82 -11.44
CA ALA A 96 13.72 -21.94 -11.31
C ALA A 96 12.53 -21.54 -10.42
N ARG A 97 12.78 -20.90 -9.28
CA ARG A 97 11.74 -20.41 -8.37
C ARG A 97 10.84 -19.35 -9.01
N ASP A 98 11.42 -18.39 -9.72
CA ASP A 98 10.65 -17.36 -10.46
C ASP A 98 9.78 -17.99 -11.55
N ALA A 99 10.27 -19.04 -12.22
CA ALA A 99 9.48 -19.80 -13.17
C ALA A 99 8.36 -20.62 -12.51
N TRP A 100 8.54 -21.11 -11.29
CA TRP A 100 7.49 -21.71 -10.47
C TRP A 100 6.37 -20.71 -10.16
N TYR A 101 6.71 -19.50 -9.73
CA TYR A 101 5.75 -18.44 -9.49
C TYR A 101 5.04 -18.01 -10.77
N ARG A 102 5.76 -17.91 -11.90
CA ARG A 102 5.14 -17.61 -13.19
C ARG A 102 4.15 -18.69 -13.64
N ARG A 103 4.49 -19.97 -13.50
CA ARG A 103 3.60 -21.10 -13.81
C ARG A 103 2.37 -21.12 -12.90
N ARG A 104 2.53 -20.89 -11.61
CA ARG A 104 1.45 -20.83 -10.62
C ARG A 104 0.57 -19.58 -10.80
N SER A 105 1.14 -18.48 -11.22
CA SER A 105 0.42 -17.25 -11.60
C SER A 105 -0.29 -17.42 -12.94
N GLY A 106 0.24 -18.22 -13.86
CA GLY A 106 -0.40 -18.55 -15.13
C GLY A 106 -1.54 -19.57 -15.00
N GLY A 107 -1.52 -20.44 -13.97
CA GLY A 107 -2.59 -21.38 -13.66
C GLY A 107 -3.69 -20.79 -12.75
N ARG A 108 -3.38 -19.86 -11.90
CA ARG A 108 -4.34 -18.92 -11.30
C ARG A 108 -4.45 -17.77 -12.28
N GLY A 109 -5.38 -17.90 -13.24
CA GLY A 109 -5.56 -17.07 -14.41
C GLY A 109 -4.93 -15.71 -14.27
N ARG A 110 -4.19 -15.25 -15.31
CA ARG A 110 -3.72 -13.87 -15.45
C ARG A 110 -4.60 -13.00 -14.58
N ARG A 111 -4.06 -12.32 -13.56
CA ARG A 111 -4.85 -11.36 -12.80
C ARG A 111 -5.44 -10.44 -13.86
N ARG A 112 -6.65 -10.78 -14.29
CA ARG A 112 -7.37 -10.03 -15.30
C ARG A 112 -7.35 -8.60 -14.80
N GLY A 113 -6.91 -7.70 -15.64
CA GLY A 113 -7.19 -6.28 -15.45
C GLY A 113 -8.65 -6.15 -15.01
N PRO A 114 -9.05 -5.05 -14.42
CA PRO A 114 -10.41 -4.92 -13.93
C PRO A 114 -11.35 -5.47 -14.98
N ALA A 115 -12.22 -6.45 -14.60
CA ALA A 115 -13.10 -7.16 -15.52
C ALA A 115 -13.75 -6.16 -16.50
N PRO A 116 -13.80 -6.45 -17.78
CA PRO A 116 -14.43 -5.54 -18.74
C PRO A 116 -15.85 -5.22 -18.27
N VAL A 117 -16.33 -4.05 -18.61
CA VAL A 117 -17.74 -3.68 -18.37
C VAL A 117 -18.59 -4.71 -19.11
N PRO A 118 -19.55 -5.37 -18.45
CA PRO A 118 -20.39 -6.36 -19.10
C PRO A 118 -21.07 -5.81 -20.36
N THR A 119 -21.21 -6.63 -21.38
CA THR A 119 -21.91 -6.26 -22.62
C THR A 119 -23.41 -6.20 -22.45
N SER A 120 -23.96 -6.98 -21.50
CA SER A 120 -25.37 -7.03 -21.13
C SER A 120 -25.57 -6.76 -19.65
N ALA A 121 -26.77 -6.37 -19.29
CA ALA A 121 -27.17 -6.20 -17.89
C ALA A 121 -27.12 -7.55 -17.15
N PRO A 122 -26.80 -7.57 -15.84
CA PRO A 122 -26.90 -8.77 -15.02
C PRO A 122 -28.33 -9.35 -15.06
N GLY A 123 -28.44 -10.66 -15.22
CA GLY A 123 -29.74 -11.35 -15.26
C GLY A 123 -30.56 -11.23 -13.96
N SER A 124 -29.88 -10.92 -12.83
CA SER A 124 -30.54 -10.67 -11.55
C SER A 124 -31.26 -9.32 -11.44
N TRP A 125 -31.12 -8.45 -12.43
CA TRP A 125 -31.84 -7.17 -12.44
C TRP A 125 -33.28 -7.35 -12.95
N PRO A 126 -34.24 -6.56 -12.43
CA PRO A 126 -35.57 -6.48 -13.02
C PRO A 126 -35.50 -6.15 -14.51
N GLU A 127 -36.44 -6.68 -15.29
CA GLU A 127 -36.46 -6.46 -16.75
C GLU A 127 -36.48 -4.97 -17.11
N ALA A 128 -37.31 -4.18 -16.43
CA ALA A 128 -37.35 -2.73 -16.60
C ALA A 128 -35.96 -2.06 -16.41
N TRP A 129 -35.13 -2.54 -15.47
CA TRP A 129 -33.79 -2.00 -15.28
C TRP A 129 -32.78 -2.52 -16.31
N ARG A 130 -32.97 -3.76 -16.79
CA ARG A 130 -32.14 -4.32 -17.86
C ARG A 130 -32.31 -3.54 -19.15
N ALA A 131 -33.53 -3.08 -19.46
CA ALA A 131 -33.84 -2.23 -20.61
C ALA A 131 -33.09 -0.87 -20.57
N LEU A 132 -32.77 -0.34 -19.38
CA LEU A 132 -32.06 0.93 -19.21
C LEU A 132 -30.52 0.79 -19.31
N TYR A 133 -30.00 -0.42 -19.21
CA TYR A 133 -28.56 -0.69 -19.14
C TYR A 133 -27.76 -0.19 -20.36
N PRO A 134 -28.23 -0.28 -21.61
CA PRO A 134 -27.50 0.23 -22.76
C PRO A 134 -27.13 1.72 -22.61
N GLY A 135 -28.03 2.53 -22.06
CA GLY A 135 -27.78 3.95 -21.77
C GLY A 135 -26.67 4.16 -20.72
N LEU A 136 -26.71 3.41 -19.62
CA LEU A 136 -25.65 3.47 -18.60
C LEU A 136 -24.30 2.97 -19.17
N ARG A 137 -24.33 1.95 -20.03
CA ARG A 137 -23.12 1.41 -20.67
C ARG A 137 -22.51 2.41 -21.64
N GLY A 138 -23.30 3.13 -22.42
CA GLY A 138 -22.87 4.15 -23.39
C GLY A 138 -22.54 5.53 -22.75
N ALA A 139 -22.82 5.72 -21.48
CA ALA A 139 -22.59 6.99 -20.80
C ALA A 139 -21.10 7.40 -20.78
N ARG A 140 -20.81 8.70 -20.84
CA ARG A 140 -19.45 9.28 -20.73
C ARG A 140 -18.99 9.29 -19.28
N ILE A 141 -18.83 8.11 -18.67
CA ILE A 141 -18.31 7.88 -17.33
C ILE A 141 -17.15 6.90 -17.36
N ALA A 142 -16.25 7.02 -16.40
CA ALA A 142 -15.11 6.09 -16.30
C ALA A 142 -15.59 4.65 -16.08
N ASP A 143 -14.93 3.66 -16.68
CA ASP A 143 -15.25 2.24 -16.55
C ASP A 143 -15.20 1.76 -15.09
N SER A 144 -14.32 2.32 -14.27
CA SER A 144 -14.28 2.05 -12.84
C SER A 144 -15.58 2.46 -12.13
N SER A 145 -16.11 3.64 -12.44
CA SER A 145 -17.39 4.13 -11.90
C SER A 145 -18.55 3.29 -12.40
N ARG A 146 -18.54 2.95 -13.69
CA ARG A 146 -19.57 2.10 -14.30
C ARG A 146 -19.64 0.73 -13.62
N ARG A 147 -18.51 0.09 -13.36
CA ARG A 147 -18.45 -1.18 -12.61
C ARG A 147 -18.98 -1.05 -11.18
N ILE A 148 -18.72 0.08 -10.51
CA ILE A 148 -19.28 0.36 -9.18
C ILE A 148 -20.80 0.48 -9.27
N TYR A 149 -21.30 1.24 -10.23
CA TYR A 149 -22.75 1.41 -10.42
C TYR A 149 -23.45 0.09 -10.73
N ILE A 150 -22.90 -0.73 -11.62
CA ILE A 150 -23.47 -2.07 -11.93
C ILE A 150 -23.61 -2.91 -10.65
N ARG A 151 -22.60 -2.94 -9.80
CA ARG A 151 -22.64 -3.68 -8.53
C ARG A 151 -23.64 -3.09 -7.55
N ALA A 152 -23.69 -1.77 -7.44
CA ALA A 152 -24.63 -1.07 -6.57
C ALA A 152 -26.08 -1.28 -7.00
N VAL A 153 -26.38 -1.15 -8.29
CA VAL A 153 -27.70 -1.46 -8.85
C VAL A 153 -28.09 -2.93 -8.60
N GLY A 154 -27.14 -3.87 -8.73
CA GLY A 154 -27.39 -5.28 -8.38
C GLY A 154 -27.75 -5.48 -6.91
N ARG A 155 -27.17 -4.70 -5.99
CA ARG A 155 -27.57 -4.72 -4.58
C ARG A 155 -28.98 -4.13 -4.37
N CYS A 156 -29.31 -3.06 -5.08
CA CYS A 156 -30.67 -2.49 -5.06
C CYS A 156 -31.68 -3.50 -5.63
N ALA A 157 -31.35 -4.19 -6.70
CA ALA A 157 -32.23 -5.22 -7.28
C ALA A 157 -32.51 -6.40 -6.33
N ALA A 158 -31.48 -6.82 -5.57
CA ALA A 158 -31.67 -7.87 -4.56
C ALA A 158 -32.62 -7.42 -3.45
N VAL A 159 -32.45 -6.20 -2.91
CA VAL A 159 -33.32 -5.66 -1.87
C VAL A 159 -34.72 -5.38 -2.41
N LEU A 160 -34.83 -4.93 -3.65
CA LEU A 160 -36.15 -4.76 -4.31
C LEU A 160 -36.96 -6.05 -4.30
N GLY A 161 -36.34 -7.20 -4.60
CA GLY A 161 -36.99 -8.50 -4.54
C GLY A 161 -37.46 -8.87 -3.12
N GLU A 162 -36.74 -8.43 -2.08
CA GLU A 162 -37.11 -8.68 -0.68
C GLU A 162 -38.30 -7.82 -0.22
N ILE A 163 -38.35 -6.55 -0.65
CA ILE A 163 -39.40 -5.61 -0.22
C ILE A 163 -40.67 -5.68 -1.08
N GLY A 164 -40.64 -6.39 -2.23
CA GLY A 164 -41.81 -6.61 -3.10
C GLY A 164 -42.31 -5.34 -3.80
N GLU A 165 -41.51 -4.28 -3.92
CA GLU A 165 -41.91 -3.03 -4.56
C GLU A 165 -41.79 -3.13 -6.11
N PRO A 166 -42.60 -2.38 -6.86
CA PRO A 166 -42.46 -2.28 -8.30
C PRO A 166 -41.10 -1.73 -8.73
N PRO A 167 -40.51 -2.19 -9.85
CA PRO A 167 -39.16 -1.75 -10.27
C PRO A 167 -39.12 -0.35 -10.94
N ALA A 168 -40.15 0.47 -10.80
CA ALA A 168 -40.19 1.81 -11.34
C ALA A 168 -39.20 2.71 -10.61
N LEU A 169 -38.25 3.33 -11.34
CA LEU A 169 -37.20 4.18 -10.78
C LEU A 169 -37.76 5.57 -10.41
N THR A 170 -38.55 5.60 -9.37
CA THR A 170 -39.24 6.79 -8.85
C THR A 170 -38.66 7.26 -7.51
N ARG A 171 -39.09 8.43 -7.05
CA ARG A 171 -38.83 8.93 -5.69
C ARG A 171 -39.29 7.94 -4.62
N TRP A 172 -40.47 7.31 -4.81
CA TRP A 172 -41.02 6.33 -3.87
C TRP A 172 -40.11 5.11 -3.72
N LEU A 173 -39.65 4.53 -4.82
CA LEU A 173 -38.70 3.42 -4.76
C LEU A 173 -37.42 3.83 -4.06
N GLY A 174 -36.88 5.02 -4.35
CA GLY A 174 -35.70 5.56 -3.66
C GLY A 174 -35.88 5.63 -2.14
N TYR A 175 -37.05 6.06 -1.68
CA TYR A 175 -37.44 6.10 -0.28
C TYR A 175 -37.51 4.69 0.34
N ARG A 176 -38.22 3.75 -0.28
CA ARG A 176 -38.38 2.40 0.20
C ARG A 176 -37.06 1.64 0.30
N LEU A 177 -36.20 1.81 -0.68
CA LEU A 177 -34.85 1.23 -0.63
C LEU A 177 -34.00 1.85 0.48
N MET A 178 -34.10 3.15 0.70
CA MET A 178 -33.40 3.83 1.80
C MET A 178 -33.83 3.23 3.15
N GLU A 179 -35.13 3.12 3.43
CA GLU A 179 -35.66 2.48 4.65
C GLU A 179 -35.15 1.05 4.80
N ALA A 180 -35.20 0.23 3.74
CA ALA A 180 -34.75 -1.15 3.78
C ALA A 180 -33.24 -1.26 4.05
N PHE A 181 -32.44 -0.36 3.51
CA PHE A 181 -31.01 -0.31 3.78
C PHE A 181 -30.69 0.16 5.21
N GLU A 182 -31.43 1.12 5.74
CA GLU A 182 -31.33 1.58 7.13
C GLU A 182 -31.71 0.45 8.11
N ALA A 183 -32.79 -0.26 7.83
CA ALA A 183 -33.20 -1.42 8.62
C ALA A 183 -32.14 -2.55 8.64
N LYS A 184 -31.35 -2.67 7.56
CA LYS A 184 -30.22 -3.60 7.47
C LYS A 184 -28.94 -3.06 8.15
N GLY A 185 -28.98 -1.89 8.77
CA GLY A 185 -27.84 -1.26 9.43
C GLY A 185 -26.76 -0.73 8.50
N LEU A 186 -27.08 -0.47 7.23
CA LEU A 186 -26.11 0.09 6.30
C LEU A 186 -25.78 1.55 6.66
N ARG A 187 -24.51 1.91 6.56
CA ARG A 187 -24.09 3.28 6.78
C ARG A 187 -24.67 4.24 5.74
N PRO A 188 -25.06 5.47 6.11
CA PRO A 188 -25.60 6.48 5.19
C PRO A 188 -24.76 6.69 3.94
N ALA A 189 -23.42 6.70 4.05
CA ALA A 189 -22.52 6.84 2.90
C ALA A 189 -22.67 5.68 1.88
N THR A 190 -22.98 4.46 2.33
CA THR A 190 -23.25 3.30 1.46
C THR A 190 -24.59 3.47 0.76
N ILE A 191 -25.60 3.93 1.50
CA ILE A 191 -26.95 4.20 0.95
C ILE A 191 -26.86 5.27 -0.14
N VAL A 192 -26.15 6.38 0.13
CA VAL A 192 -25.86 7.42 -0.87
C VAL A 192 -25.21 6.85 -2.13
N ALA A 193 -24.24 5.96 -1.98
CA ALA A 193 -23.59 5.33 -3.14
C ALA A 193 -24.56 4.46 -3.97
N TYR A 194 -25.47 3.74 -3.31
CA TYR A 194 -26.48 2.94 -3.98
C TYR A 194 -27.52 3.78 -4.71
N LEU A 195 -28.03 4.83 -4.05
CA LEU A 195 -28.98 5.78 -4.70
C LEU A 195 -28.31 6.55 -5.83
N THR A 196 -27.02 6.90 -5.73
CA THR A 196 -26.26 7.49 -6.83
C THR A 196 -26.21 6.57 -8.05
N ALA A 197 -26.05 5.28 -7.84
CA ALA A 197 -26.02 4.30 -8.94
C ALA A 197 -27.40 4.16 -9.61
N LEU A 198 -28.50 4.16 -8.85
CA LEU A 198 -29.86 4.15 -9.39
C LEU A 198 -30.18 5.45 -10.16
N GLU A 199 -29.81 6.61 -9.61
CA GLU A 199 -29.93 7.89 -10.32
C GLU A 199 -29.16 7.87 -11.63
N ALA A 200 -27.93 7.32 -11.64
CA ALA A 200 -27.14 7.19 -12.87
C ALA A 200 -27.81 6.25 -13.88
N LEU A 201 -28.38 5.12 -13.43
CA LEU A 201 -29.12 4.19 -14.29
C LEU A 201 -30.35 4.90 -14.91
N ALA A 202 -31.15 5.57 -14.09
CA ALA A 202 -32.32 6.31 -14.52
C ALA A 202 -31.96 7.42 -15.53
N LYS A 203 -31.00 8.26 -15.18
CA LYS A 203 -30.56 9.40 -16.00
C LYS A 203 -30.06 8.96 -17.36
N HIS A 204 -29.17 7.98 -17.39
CA HIS A 204 -28.55 7.53 -18.65
C HIS A 204 -29.42 6.56 -19.42
N GLY A 205 -30.37 5.90 -18.76
CA GLY A 205 -31.36 5.03 -19.37
C GLY A 205 -32.56 5.76 -20.01
N GLY A 206 -32.65 7.10 -19.81
CA GLY A 206 -33.73 7.91 -20.42
C GLY A 206 -35.05 7.87 -19.62
N VAL A 207 -35.00 7.63 -18.31
CA VAL A 207 -36.17 7.76 -17.42
C VAL A 207 -36.60 9.23 -17.36
N ALA A 208 -37.89 9.48 -17.12
CA ALA A 208 -38.44 10.81 -17.05
C ALA A 208 -37.67 11.75 -16.10
N PRO A 209 -37.38 13.00 -16.49
CA PRO A 209 -36.60 13.93 -15.67
C PRO A 209 -37.14 14.13 -14.25
N ALA A 210 -38.47 14.08 -14.08
CA ALA A 210 -39.14 14.19 -12.78
C ALA A 210 -38.75 13.03 -11.84
N ASP A 211 -38.69 11.80 -12.34
CA ASP A 211 -38.31 10.62 -11.56
C ASP A 211 -36.82 10.63 -11.21
N VAL A 212 -35.95 11.06 -12.15
CA VAL A 212 -34.53 11.28 -11.90
C VAL A 212 -34.34 12.34 -10.79
N ALA A 213 -35.10 13.44 -10.84
CA ALA A 213 -35.08 14.45 -9.80
C ALA A 213 -35.55 13.91 -8.43
N GLY A 214 -36.56 13.04 -8.42
CA GLY A 214 -37.03 12.36 -7.22
C GLY A 214 -35.96 11.45 -6.59
N LEU A 215 -35.25 10.66 -7.40
CA LEU A 215 -34.12 9.83 -6.93
C LEU A 215 -32.97 10.71 -6.40
N LYS A 216 -32.66 11.82 -7.05
CA LYS A 216 -31.65 12.80 -6.60
C LYS A 216 -32.02 13.40 -5.25
N GLU A 217 -33.31 13.70 -5.02
CA GLU A 217 -33.81 14.20 -3.74
C GLU A 217 -33.59 13.15 -2.63
N MET A 218 -33.92 11.89 -2.87
CA MET A 218 -33.71 10.82 -1.90
C MET A 218 -32.21 10.62 -1.58
N ARG A 219 -31.37 10.66 -2.60
CA ARG A 219 -29.91 10.66 -2.38
C ARG A 219 -29.46 11.85 -1.52
N SER A 220 -29.98 13.05 -1.77
CA SER A 220 -29.63 14.24 -0.97
C SER A 220 -30.09 14.11 0.47
N ARG A 221 -31.26 13.53 0.71
CA ARG A 221 -31.77 13.20 2.05
C ARG A 221 -30.84 12.20 2.79
N ALA A 222 -30.46 11.12 2.14
CA ALA A 222 -29.48 10.16 2.69
C ALA A 222 -28.14 10.83 2.99
N HIS A 223 -27.74 11.83 2.20
CA HIS A 223 -26.49 12.56 2.41
C HIS A 223 -26.49 13.40 3.69
N LEU A 224 -27.64 13.89 4.16
CA LEU A 224 -27.75 14.57 5.46
C LEU A 224 -27.30 13.65 6.60
N GLY A 225 -27.66 12.36 6.53
CA GLY A 225 -27.18 11.35 7.50
C GLY A 225 -25.67 11.11 7.47
N VAL A 226 -25.02 11.36 6.31
CA VAL A 226 -23.55 11.27 6.21
C VAL A 226 -22.88 12.41 6.96
N ALA A 227 -23.43 13.61 6.87
CA ALA A 227 -22.90 14.80 7.55
C ALA A 227 -23.05 14.72 9.08
N ALA A 228 -24.06 13.98 9.56
CA ALA A 228 -24.30 13.77 11.00
C ALA A 228 -23.38 12.73 11.66
N LEU A 229 -22.66 11.94 10.88
CA LEU A 229 -21.77 10.90 11.37
C LEU A 229 -20.31 11.27 11.10
N ASP A 230 -19.48 11.17 12.14
CA ASP A 230 -18.04 11.28 11.96
C ASP A 230 -17.53 10.25 10.94
N ALA A 231 -16.76 10.74 9.97
CA ALA A 231 -16.15 9.85 9.01
C ALA A 231 -15.17 8.92 9.74
N LEU A 232 -15.26 7.61 9.53
CA LEU A 232 -14.31 6.63 10.08
C LEU A 232 -12.84 7.01 9.81
N LYS A 233 -12.62 7.76 8.75
CA LYS A 233 -11.33 8.30 8.37
C LYS A 233 -10.81 9.32 9.40
N VAL A 234 -11.67 10.20 9.93
CA VAL A 234 -11.27 11.21 10.93
C VAL A 234 -10.75 10.51 12.18
N ALA A 235 -11.49 9.53 12.70
CA ALA A 235 -11.06 8.78 13.87
C ALA A 235 -9.73 8.04 13.65
N ARG A 236 -9.50 7.46 12.46
CA ARG A 236 -8.23 6.78 12.16
C ARG A 236 -7.06 7.75 12.01
N VAL A 237 -7.27 8.90 11.37
CA VAL A 237 -6.23 9.93 11.24
C VAL A 237 -5.90 10.51 12.60
N GLN A 238 -6.91 10.77 13.43
CA GLN A 238 -6.68 11.22 14.81
C GLN A 238 -5.88 10.19 15.62
N ALA A 239 -6.24 8.90 15.52
CA ALA A 239 -5.47 7.84 16.20
C ALA A 239 -4.01 7.75 15.73
N LEU A 240 -3.74 8.01 14.44
CA LEU A 240 -2.35 8.11 13.94
C LEU A 240 -1.62 9.32 14.51
N ASP A 241 -2.30 10.46 14.62
CA ASP A 241 -1.75 11.69 15.17
C ASP A 241 -1.45 11.55 16.67
N ASP A 242 -2.41 11.03 17.44
CA ASP A 242 -2.26 10.73 18.87
C ASP A 242 -1.13 9.73 19.15
N ALA A 243 -0.86 8.81 18.21
CA ALA A 243 0.27 7.87 18.28
C ALA A 243 1.63 8.53 17.97
N GLY A 244 1.67 9.82 17.65
CA GLY A 244 2.87 10.58 17.32
C GLY A 244 3.03 10.95 15.84
N GLY A 245 1.98 10.78 15.04
CA GLY A 245 1.88 11.28 13.67
C GLY A 245 3.03 10.82 12.76
N TYR A 246 3.65 11.78 12.10
CA TYR A 246 4.77 11.52 11.18
C TYR A 246 5.96 10.84 11.86
N ALA A 247 6.32 11.26 13.08
CA ALA A 247 7.46 10.69 13.81
C ALA A 247 7.25 9.19 14.11
N ALA A 248 6.05 8.80 14.54
CA ALA A 248 5.72 7.42 14.80
C ALA A 248 5.78 6.57 13.52
N ILE A 249 5.30 7.09 12.39
CA ILE A 249 5.38 6.39 11.10
C ILE A 249 6.84 6.21 10.67
N MET A 250 7.69 7.23 10.82
CA MET A 250 9.12 7.12 10.50
C MET A 250 9.84 6.12 11.41
N ALA A 251 9.44 6.01 12.69
CA ALA A 251 9.94 4.97 13.57
C ALA A 251 9.56 3.55 13.09
N VAL A 252 8.33 3.38 12.59
CA VAL A 252 7.90 2.11 11.95
C VAL A 252 8.74 1.81 10.70
N VAL A 253 9.01 2.82 9.86
CA VAL A 253 9.86 2.67 8.67
C VAL A 253 11.26 2.19 9.06
N ALA A 254 11.90 2.86 10.03
CA ALA A 254 13.22 2.49 10.53
C ALA A 254 13.25 1.07 11.12
N SER A 255 12.21 0.71 11.90
CA SER A 255 12.06 -0.63 12.46
C SER A 255 11.93 -1.71 11.38
N LEU A 256 11.13 -1.46 10.34
CA LEU A 256 10.95 -2.40 9.22
C LEU A 256 12.24 -2.56 8.42
N ALA A 257 12.99 -1.48 8.18
CA ALA A 257 14.29 -1.52 7.52
C ALA A 257 15.29 -2.36 8.33
N ALA A 258 15.47 -2.06 9.62
CA ALA A 258 16.35 -2.82 10.51
C ALA A 258 15.97 -4.32 10.59
N GLN A 259 14.68 -4.63 10.67
CA GLN A 259 14.19 -6.01 10.66
C GLN A 259 14.42 -6.71 9.30
N ALA A 260 14.41 -5.98 8.19
CA ALA A 260 14.72 -6.53 6.88
C ALA A 260 16.21 -6.83 6.75
N ASP A 261 17.08 -6.01 7.33
CA ASP A 261 18.53 -6.21 7.31
C ASP A 261 18.97 -7.35 8.24
N ALA A 262 18.30 -7.52 9.38
CA ALA A 262 18.54 -8.63 10.29
C ALA A 262 18.07 -9.99 9.72
N ALA A 263 17.20 -10.00 8.71
CA ALA A 263 16.74 -11.22 8.06
C ALA A 263 17.62 -11.56 6.83
N PRO A 264 17.71 -12.85 6.43
CA PRO A 264 18.39 -13.21 5.19
C PRO A 264 17.87 -12.37 4.01
N GLY A 265 18.77 -11.66 3.32
CA GLY A 265 18.43 -10.65 2.29
C GLY A 265 17.50 -11.14 1.18
N TRP A 266 17.56 -12.45 0.88
CA TRP A 266 16.73 -13.14 -0.10
C TRP A 266 15.39 -13.65 0.44
N SER A 267 15.10 -13.49 1.75
CA SER A 267 13.86 -13.99 2.35
C SER A 267 12.65 -13.20 1.89
N ALA A 268 11.52 -13.87 1.67
CA ALA A 268 10.26 -13.21 1.33
C ALA A 268 9.79 -12.26 2.44
N VAL A 269 10.20 -12.52 3.68
CA VAL A 269 9.90 -11.67 4.84
C VAL A 269 10.68 -10.38 4.76
N ALA A 270 12.01 -10.45 4.51
CA ALA A 270 12.85 -9.26 4.32
C ALA A 270 12.36 -8.41 3.13
N ASP A 271 12.07 -9.07 2.00
CA ASP A 271 11.56 -8.39 0.80
C ASP A 271 10.22 -7.67 1.07
N ASN A 272 9.31 -8.30 1.83
CA ASN A 272 8.05 -7.68 2.19
C ASN A 272 8.23 -6.49 3.14
N ARG A 273 9.15 -6.57 4.10
CA ARG A 273 9.48 -5.47 5.02
C ARG A 273 10.09 -4.27 4.28
N ARG A 274 11.07 -4.50 3.37
CA ARG A 274 11.64 -3.46 2.50
C ARG A 274 10.56 -2.79 1.66
N ARG A 275 9.64 -3.57 1.12
CA ARG A 275 8.52 -3.05 0.32
C ARG A 275 7.61 -2.15 1.13
N ILE A 276 7.24 -2.54 2.34
CA ILE A 276 6.39 -1.73 3.23
C ILE A 276 7.13 -0.47 3.65
N ALA A 277 8.39 -0.57 4.05
CA ALA A 277 9.22 0.58 4.43
C ALA A 277 9.34 1.57 3.28
N ALA A 278 9.60 1.11 2.05
CA ALA A 278 9.67 1.97 0.87
C ALA A 278 8.33 2.64 0.55
N ILE A 279 7.19 1.92 0.65
CA ILE A 279 5.86 2.51 0.43
C ILE A 279 5.58 3.60 1.46
N LEU A 280 5.85 3.34 2.74
CA LEU A 280 5.65 4.32 3.81
C LEU A 280 6.56 5.52 3.63
N GLY A 281 7.87 5.32 3.42
CA GLY A 281 8.83 6.40 3.19
C GLY A 281 8.45 7.29 2.01
N VAL A 282 8.09 6.68 0.87
CA VAL A 282 7.62 7.46 -0.28
C VAL A 282 6.30 8.18 0.00
N ALA A 283 5.35 7.57 0.73
CA ALA A 283 4.08 8.20 1.06
C ALA A 283 4.23 9.40 2.01
N MET A 284 5.26 9.38 2.88
CA MET A 284 5.62 10.50 3.74
C MET A 284 6.23 11.65 2.94
N ASN A 285 7.05 11.36 1.94
CA ASN A 285 7.66 12.35 1.06
C ASN A 285 6.67 12.86 -0.02
N ALA A 286 5.85 11.97 -0.56
CA ALA A 286 4.93 12.24 -1.68
C ALA A 286 3.58 11.57 -1.40
N PRO A 287 2.60 12.28 -0.81
CA PRO A 287 1.31 11.70 -0.40
C PRO A 287 0.42 11.41 -1.61
N ALA A 288 0.81 10.46 -2.45
CA ALA A 288 0.11 10.03 -3.66
C ALA A 288 -1.10 9.13 -3.35
N ARG A 289 -2.01 8.95 -4.32
CA ARG A 289 -3.13 7.99 -4.19
C ARG A 289 -2.62 6.56 -4.24
N GLY A 290 -3.20 5.66 -3.45
CA GLY A 290 -2.78 4.27 -3.40
C GLY A 290 -2.79 3.54 -4.74
N GLY A 291 -3.72 3.92 -5.65
CA GLY A 291 -3.75 3.40 -7.02
C GLY A 291 -2.56 3.87 -7.87
N ASP A 292 -2.16 5.13 -7.72
CA ASP A 292 -1.00 5.69 -8.40
C ASP A 292 0.28 5.02 -7.87
N VAL A 293 0.45 4.98 -6.54
CA VAL A 293 1.57 4.30 -5.87
C VAL A 293 1.72 2.84 -6.31
N SER A 294 0.62 2.11 -6.40
CA SER A 294 0.64 0.71 -6.87
C SER A 294 1.05 0.57 -8.34
N GLY A 295 0.85 1.62 -9.15
CA GLY A 295 1.05 1.60 -10.60
C GLY A 295 2.39 2.12 -11.10
N TRP A 296 3.22 2.74 -10.25
CA TRP A 296 4.48 3.35 -10.70
C TRP A 296 5.46 2.34 -11.30
N VAL A 297 6.22 2.81 -12.27
CA VAL A 297 7.17 2.03 -13.07
C VAL A 297 8.57 2.62 -12.92
N LEU A 298 9.54 1.77 -12.67
CA LEU A 298 10.96 2.13 -12.61
C LEU A 298 11.43 2.61 -14.00
N GLY A 299 12.17 3.71 -14.02
CA GLY A 299 12.64 4.32 -15.28
C GLY A 299 11.63 5.21 -15.98
N ARG A 300 10.36 5.24 -15.54
CA ARG A 300 9.33 6.15 -16.05
C ARG A 300 8.84 7.11 -14.96
N ASP A 301 8.33 6.56 -13.87
CA ASP A 301 7.76 7.34 -12.76
C ASP A 301 8.77 7.54 -11.63
N LEU A 302 9.52 6.49 -11.31
CA LEU A 302 10.63 6.48 -10.36
C LEU A 302 11.96 6.34 -11.10
N ILE A 303 12.75 7.41 -11.08
CA ILE A 303 14.01 7.51 -11.82
C ILE A 303 15.15 7.62 -10.81
N ARG A 304 16.08 6.64 -10.85
CA ARG A 304 17.33 6.70 -10.12
C ARG A 304 18.39 7.40 -10.97
N THR A 305 18.92 8.50 -10.46
CA THR A 305 20.00 9.25 -11.10
C THR A 305 21.37 8.60 -10.87
N GLU A 306 22.39 8.99 -11.63
CA GLU A 306 23.71 8.36 -11.54
C GLU A 306 24.41 8.64 -10.19
N ASP A 307 24.10 9.78 -9.59
CA ASP A 307 24.55 10.15 -8.24
C ASP A 307 23.80 9.44 -7.08
N GLY A 308 22.94 8.48 -7.41
CA GLY A 308 22.23 7.66 -6.43
C GLY A 308 20.97 8.29 -5.85
N ARG A 309 20.59 9.49 -6.29
CA ARG A 309 19.31 10.10 -5.89
C ARG A 309 18.15 9.50 -6.67
N TRP A 310 16.96 9.60 -6.10
CA TRP A 310 15.72 9.21 -6.77
C TRP A 310 14.85 10.42 -7.04
N ARG A 311 14.19 10.41 -8.18
CA ARG A 311 13.19 11.39 -8.58
C ARG A 311 11.86 10.68 -8.80
N LEU A 312 10.77 11.38 -8.49
CA LEU A 312 9.41 10.87 -8.66
C LEU A 312 8.58 11.86 -9.47
N SER A 313 8.05 11.39 -10.59
CA SER A 313 7.04 12.11 -11.36
C SER A 313 6.06 11.12 -11.98
N TRP A 314 4.76 11.46 -12.02
CA TRP A 314 3.76 10.56 -12.59
C TRP A 314 2.54 11.31 -13.11
N THR A 315 1.74 10.64 -13.92
CA THR A 315 0.40 11.09 -14.31
C THR A 315 -0.64 10.45 -13.39
N GLN A 316 -1.46 11.26 -12.72
CA GLN A 316 -2.49 10.77 -11.81
C GLN A 316 -3.58 10.00 -12.56
N GLY A 317 -3.81 8.75 -12.19
CA GLY A 317 -4.76 7.86 -12.87
C GLY A 317 -6.21 8.34 -12.80
N LYS A 318 -6.60 9.11 -11.77
CA LYS A 318 -7.98 9.61 -11.60
C LYS A 318 -8.25 10.92 -12.33
N THR A 319 -7.30 11.83 -12.39
CA THR A 319 -7.47 13.20 -12.87
C THR A 319 -6.71 13.50 -14.16
N GLY A 320 -5.82 12.62 -14.58
CA GLY A 320 -4.95 12.79 -15.75
C GLY A 320 -3.92 13.93 -15.60
N GLY A 321 -3.76 14.50 -14.39
CA GLY A 321 -2.79 15.55 -14.13
C GLY A 321 -1.39 15.00 -13.92
N GLY A 322 -0.38 15.65 -14.50
CA GLY A 322 1.02 15.41 -14.17
C GLY A 322 1.35 15.92 -12.76
N VAL A 323 2.16 15.18 -12.03
CA VAL A 323 2.76 15.58 -10.75
C VAL A 323 4.26 15.33 -10.86
N ASP A 324 5.07 16.31 -10.52
CA ASP A 324 6.52 16.17 -10.39
C ASP A 324 6.92 16.56 -8.96
N MET A 325 7.43 15.60 -8.21
CA MET A 325 7.95 15.80 -6.85
C MET A 325 9.44 16.15 -6.85
N GLY A 326 10.09 16.07 -8.00
CA GLY A 326 11.52 16.26 -8.11
C GLY A 326 12.31 15.18 -7.37
N ALA A 327 13.40 15.58 -6.71
CA ALA A 327 14.25 14.69 -5.93
C ALA A 327 13.55 14.30 -4.62
N LEU A 328 13.60 13.01 -4.31
CA LEU A 328 13.10 12.48 -3.04
C LEU A 328 14.13 12.72 -1.91
N TRP A 329 13.67 12.67 -0.68
CA TRP A 329 14.53 12.79 0.49
C TRP A 329 15.60 11.69 0.53
N PRO A 330 16.81 11.98 1.05
CA PRO A 330 17.92 11.01 1.09
C PRO A 330 17.53 9.68 1.77
N GLU A 331 16.76 9.74 2.84
CA GLU A 331 16.29 8.57 3.60
C GLU A 331 15.38 7.69 2.73
N VAL A 332 14.52 8.30 1.93
CA VAL A 332 13.63 7.60 0.99
C VAL A 332 14.41 7.00 -0.16
N CYS A 333 15.47 7.69 -0.63
CA CYS A 333 16.37 7.15 -1.64
C CYS A 333 17.05 5.86 -1.15
N GLY A 334 17.51 5.81 0.10
CA GLY A 334 18.06 4.60 0.72
C GLY A 334 17.04 3.44 0.75
N LEU A 335 15.80 3.70 1.16
CA LEU A 335 14.74 2.69 1.18
C LEU A 335 14.41 2.12 -0.22
N LEU A 336 14.47 2.96 -1.25
CA LEU A 336 14.25 2.53 -2.63
C LEU A 336 15.43 1.70 -3.16
N ASP A 337 16.66 2.07 -2.82
CA ASP A 337 17.84 1.27 -3.14
C ASP A 337 17.77 -0.10 -2.46
N ASP A 338 17.45 -0.17 -1.17
CA ASP A 338 17.28 -1.43 -0.44
C ASP A 338 16.18 -2.31 -1.04
N LEU A 339 15.08 -1.69 -1.48
CA LEU A 339 13.99 -2.41 -2.14
C LEU A 339 14.45 -3.07 -3.44
N ILE A 340 15.13 -2.34 -4.33
CA ILE A 340 15.59 -2.91 -5.62
C ILE A 340 16.73 -3.90 -5.43
N LEU A 341 17.64 -3.63 -4.48
CA LEU A 341 18.77 -4.50 -4.18
C LEU A 341 18.34 -5.86 -3.61
N ALA A 342 17.27 -5.91 -2.82
CA ALA A 342 16.78 -7.14 -2.19
C ALA A 342 17.88 -7.93 -1.46
N GLY A 343 18.81 -7.22 -0.80
CA GLY A 343 19.95 -7.78 -0.09
C GLY A 343 21.21 -7.99 -0.94
N ALA A 344 21.23 -7.53 -2.19
CA ALA A 344 22.45 -7.44 -2.98
C ALA A 344 23.34 -6.29 -2.50
N PRO A 345 24.66 -6.31 -2.73
CA PRO A 345 25.56 -5.23 -2.33
C PRO A 345 25.20 -3.87 -2.94
N ALA A 346 25.37 -2.80 -2.17
CA ALA A 346 25.00 -1.42 -2.56
C ALA A 346 25.61 -0.98 -3.91
N ARG A 347 26.84 -1.40 -4.23
CA ARG A 347 27.50 -1.12 -5.53
C ARG A 347 26.71 -1.63 -6.74
N MET A 348 25.78 -2.56 -6.55
CA MET A 348 24.95 -3.12 -7.62
C MET A 348 23.69 -2.30 -7.92
N ALA A 349 23.39 -1.27 -7.12
CA ALA A 349 22.13 -0.54 -7.21
C ALA A 349 21.84 -0.01 -8.63
N GLN A 350 22.83 0.64 -9.29
CA GLN A 350 22.64 1.17 -10.63
C GLN A 350 22.46 0.08 -11.69
N VAL A 351 23.19 -1.02 -11.57
CA VAL A 351 23.09 -2.16 -12.50
C VAL A 351 21.71 -2.84 -12.36
N ILE A 352 21.27 -3.06 -11.11
CA ILE A 352 19.96 -3.66 -10.84
C ILE A 352 18.84 -2.74 -11.26
N TYR A 353 18.94 -1.43 -11.00
CA TYR A 353 17.96 -0.45 -11.44
C TYR A 353 17.80 -0.47 -12.97
N ARG A 354 18.90 -0.42 -13.74
CA ARG A 354 18.85 -0.49 -15.22
C ARG A 354 18.17 -1.78 -15.71
N ARG A 355 18.41 -2.92 -15.03
CA ARG A 355 17.76 -4.20 -15.36
C ARG A 355 16.28 -4.19 -15.04
N LEU A 356 15.83 -3.46 -14.01
CA LEU A 356 14.45 -3.36 -13.58
C LEU A 356 13.69 -2.20 -14.27
N ALA A 357 14.35 -1.40 -15.10
CA ALA A 357 13.67 -0.34 -15.85
C ALA A 357 12.52 -0.91 -16.70
N GLY A 358 11.38 -0.23 -16.69
CA GLY A 358 10.13 -0.71 -17.31
C GLY A 358 9.30 -1.66 -16.42
N MET A 359 9.80 -2.09 -15.26
CA MET A 359 9.07 -2.95 -14.33
C MET A 359 8.31 -2.12 -13.31
N ASN A 360 7.22 -2.68 -12.78
CA ASN A 360 6.55 -2.10 -11.61
C ASN A 360 7.48 -2.13 -10.39
N TRP A 361 7.58 -1.02 -9.68
CA TRP A 361 8.53 -0.85 -8.59
C TRP A 361 8.28 -1.78 -7.37
N LEU A 362 7.01 -2.15 -7.10
CA LEU A 362 6.66 -3.01 -5.97
C LEU A 362 6.83 -4.50 -6.27
N THR A 363 6.42 -4.92 -7.46
CA THR A 363 6.42 -6.34 -7.85
C THR A 363 7.68 -6.74 -8.60
N ARG A 364 8.40 -5.77 -9.15
CA ARG A 364 9.57 -5.98 -10.04
C ARG A 364 9.23 -6.88 -11.24
N THR A 365 7.98 -6.76 -11.71
CA THR A 365 7.45 -7.44 -12.91
C THR A 365 6.81 -6.41 -13.84
N PRO A 366 6.61 -6.72 -15.14
CA PRO A 366 5.96 -5.78 -16.07
C PRO A 366 4.52 -5.43 -15.67
N GLU A 367 3.84 -6.33 -14.97
CA GLU A 367 2.45 -6.14 -14.61
C GLU A 367 2.32 -5.36 -13.31
N ALA A 368 1.50 -4.31 -13.33
CA ALA A 368 1.14 -3.59 -12.12
C ALA A 368 0.26 -4.46 -11.20
N PRO A 369 0.46 -4.41 -9.89
CA PRO A 369 -0.42 -5.08 -8.94
C PRO A 369 -1.80 -4.40 -8.91
N GLN A 370 -2.73 -4.98 -8.15
CA GLN A 370 -4.04 -4.34 -7.93
C GLN A 370 -3.87 -2.96 -7.30
N ALA A 371 -4.72 -1.99 -7.67
CA ALA A 371 -4.67 -0.61 -7.18
C ALA A 371 -4.68 -0.49 -5.64
N ARG A 372 -5.24 -1.48 -4.93
CA ARG A 372 -5.25 -1.53 -3.45
C ARG A 372 -4.01 -2.19 -2.83
N TYR A 373 -3.09 -2.71 -3.63
CA TYR A 373 -1.97 -3.53 -3.13
C TYR A 373 -1.10 -2.77 -2.13
N ALA A 374 -0.61 -1.59 -2.50
CA ALA A 374 0.19 -0.76 -1.60
C ALA A 374 -0.58 -0.40 -0.31
N SER A 375 -1.85 0.01 -0.45
CA SER A 375 -2.69 0.34 0.71
C SER A 375 -2.93 -0.85 1.64
N THR A 376 -3.10 -2.06 1.09
CA THR A 376 -3.28 -3.27 1.91
C THR A 376 -2.02 -3.64 2.70
N LEU A 377 -0.84 -3.41 2.14
CA LEU A 377 0.43 -3.64 2.83
C LEU A 377 0.63 -2.65 3.97
N VAL A 378 0.35 -1.36 3.72
CA VAL A 378 0.44 -0.29 4.72
C VAL A 378 -0.55 -0.51 5.86
N GLU A 379 -1.82 -0.81 5.54
CA GLU A 379 -2.87 -1.07 6.53
C GLU A 379 -2.51 -2.19 7.51
N LYS A 380 -1.82 -3.23 7.03
CA LYS A 380 -1.32 -4.30 7.89
C LYS A 380 -0.17 -3.87 8.82
N ALA A 381 0.59 -2.86 8.43
CA ALA A 381 1.75 -2.39 9.18
C ALA A 381 1.41 -1.32 10.23
N ILE A 382 0.50 -0.40 9.90
CA ILE A 382 0.17 0.77 10.74
C ILE A 382 -1.31 0.86 11.13
N GLY A 383 -2.15 -0.12 10.77
CA GLY A 383 -3.59 -0.13 11.08
C GLY A 383 -4.43 0.87 10.28
N ALA A 384 -3.83 1.63 9.36
CA ALA A 384 -4.51 2.64 8.56
C ALA A 384 -4.19 2.49 7.07
N PRO A 385 -5.15 2.69 6.15
CA PRO A 385 -4.92 2.62 4.72
C PRO A 385 -4.06 3.79 4.24
N LEU A 386 -3.29 3.58 3.17
CA LEU A 386 -2.40 4.58 2.58
C LEU A 386 -3.08 5.94 2.30
N HIS A 387 -4.41 5.94 2.04
CA HIS A 387 -5.15 7.17 1.80
C HIS A 387 -5.23 8.07 3.05
N ASP A 388 -5.18 7.51 4.24
CA ASP A 388 -5.27 8.27 5.49
C ASP A 388 -3.96 9.05 5.73
N LEU A 389 -2.81 8.55 5.26
CA LEU A 389 -1.54 9.30 5.29
C LEU A 389 -1.57 10.60 4.48
N ARG A 390 -2.38 10.65 3.41
CA ARG A 390 -2.59 11.92 2.66
C ARG A 390 -3.33 12.97 3.48
N THR A 391 -4.23 12.53 4.35
CA THR A 391 -4.96 13.44 5.25
C THR A 391 -4.05 13.87 6.39
N LEU A 392 -3.32 12.94 6.97
CA LEU A 392 -2.30 13.24 7.98
C LEU A 392 -1.27 14.26 7.44
N ALA A 393 -0.82 14.11 6.17
CA ALA A 393 0.07 15.08 5.53
C ALA A 393 -0.56 16.46 5.42
N ALA A 394 -1.83 16.53 5.01
CA ALA A 394 -2.55 17.80 4.91
C ALA A 394 -2.77 18.45 6.27
N ASP A 395 -3.11 17.66 7.29
CA ASP A 395 -3.31 18.14 8.65
C ASP A 395 -2.00 18.60 9.28
N HIS A 396 -0.91 17.85 9.10
CA HIS A 396 0.42 18.24 9.56
C HIS A 396 0.89 19.57 8.93
N LEU A 397 0.76 19.72 7.60
CA LEU A 397 1.10 20.99 6.93
C LEU A 397 0.26 22.14 7.45
N ARG A 398 -1.05 21.93 7.66
CA ARG A 398 -1.94 22.96 8.18
C ARG A 398 -1.54 23.40 9.59
N GLU A 399 -1.10 22.47 10.42
CA GLU A 399 -0.67 22.76 11.78
C GLU A 399 0.65 23.52 11.83
N HIS A 400 1.64 23.15 11.00
CA HIS A 400 2.99 23.70 11.04
C HIS A 400 3.15 24.95 10.18
N ASP A 401 2.46 25.03 9.03
CA ASP A 401 2.47 26.20 8.14
C ASP A 401 1.11 26.46 7.51
N PRO A 402 0.15 26.98 8.27
CA PRO A 402 -1.21 27.20 7.78
C PRO A 402 -1.31 28.21 6.63
N ARG A 403 -0.31 29.07 6.42
CA ARG A 403 -0.34 30.07 5.36
C ARG A 403 -0.06 29.47 3.98
N THR A 404 0.97 28.62 3.89
CA THR A 404 1.35 27.95 2.63
C THR A 404 0.68 26.60 2.44
N ALA A 405 0.15 25.98 3.51
CA ALA A 405 -0.49 24.68 3.47
C ALA A 405 -1.56 24.52 2.35
N PRO A 406 -2.47 25.46 2.09
CA PRO A 406 -3.49 25.29 1.05
C PRO A 406 -2.91 25.05 -0.34
N ASP A 407 -1.87 25.79 -0.71
CA ASP A 407 -1.25 25.69 -2.03
C ASP A 407 -0.37 24.44 -2.15
N VAL A 408 0.40 24.14 -1.10
CA VAL A 408 1.20 22.90 -1.01
C VAL A 408 0.29 21.68 -1.05
N VAL A 409 -0.76 21.62 -0.22
CA VAL A 409 -1.72 20.52 -0.18
C VAL A 409 -2.43 20.38 -1.53
N SER A 410 -2.87 21.49 -2.14
CA SER A 410 -3.52 21.45 -3.45
C SER A 410 -2.61 20.87 -4.52
N THR A 411 -1.35 21.28 -4.55
CA THR A 411 -0.34 20.80 -5.50
C THR A 411 -0.03 19.33 -5.27
N LEU A 412 0.34 18.95 -4.06
CA LEU A 412 0.74 17.58 -3.70
C LEU A 412 -0.43 16.58 -3.83
N LEU A 413 -1.62 16.98 -3.42
CA LEU A 413 -2.81 16.14 -3.52
C LEU A 413 -3.47 16.20 -4.90
N GLY A 414 -3.05 17.10 -5.79
CA GLY A 414 -3.60 17.27 -7.12
C GLY A 414 -5.11 17.59 -7.10
N HIS A 415 -5.53 18.52 -6.23
CA HIS A 415 -6.90 18.99 -6.19
C HIS A 415 -7.11 20.01 -7.30
N ARG A 416 -7.96 19.68 -8.27
CA ARG A 416 -8.34 20.60 -9.37
C ARG A 416 -9.68 21.28 -9.15
N CYS A 417 -10.43 20.86 -8.13
CA CYS A 417 -11.74 21.43 -7.85
C CYS A 417 -11.61 22.60 -6.88
N ALA A 418 -12.08 23.78 -7.29
CA ALA A 418 -12.08 24.99 -6.47
C ALA A 418 -12.76 24.78 -5.11
N ALA A 419 -13.85 24.00 -5.05
CA ALA A 419 -14.53 23.70 -3.81
C ALA A 419 -13.66 22.86 -2.82
N SER A 420 -12.87 21.91 -3.33
CA SER A 420 -11.94 21.16 -2.49
C SER A 420 -10.81 22.05 -1.96
N CYS A 421 -10.30 22.96 -2.79
CA CYS A 421 -9.28 23.93 -2.39
C CYS A 421 -9.86 24.98 -1.40
N ALA A 422 -11.08 25.47 -1.63
CA ALA A 422 -11.71 26.46 -0.76
C ALA A 422 -11.90 25.95 0.67
N ALA A 423 -12.33 24.71 0.87
CA ALA A 423 -12.46 24.12 2.20
C ALA A 423 -11.13 24.05 2.95
N TYR A 424 -10.04 23.69 2.26
CA TYR A 424 -8.70 23.67 2.86
C TYR A 424 -8.19 25.08 3.16
N ARG A 425 -8.43 26.06 2.26
CA ARG A 425 -8.05 27.47 2.49
C ARG A 425 -8.76 28.05 3.69
N ALA A 426 -10.08 27.95 3.76
CA ALA A 426 -10.86 28.50 4.86
C ALA A 426 -10.42 27.94 6.22
N ARG A 427 -10.11 26.65 6.28
CA ARG A 427 -9.62 26.01 7.51
C ARG A 427 -8.19 26.46 7.85
N ALA A 428 -7.30 26.53 6.86
CA ALA A 428 -5.92 26.98 7.05
C ALA A 428 -5.84 28.46 7.45
N GLU A 429 -6.69 29.32 6.88
CA GLU A 429 -6.82 30.74 7.26
C GLU A 429 -7.32 30.89 8.71
N GLY A 430 -8.30 30.05 9.12
CA GLY A 430 -8.76 30.00 10.50
C GLY A 430 -7.67 29.57 11.47
N ASP A 431 -6.92 28.52 11.13
CA ASP A 431 -5.80 28.03 11.96
C ASP A 431 -4.65 29.06 12.05
N ALA A 432 -4.34 29.76 10.95
CA ALA A 432 -3.39 30.87 10.94
C ALA A 432 -3.82 32.03 11.86
N ALA A 433 -5.08 32.45 11.74
CA ALA A 433 -5.62 33.51 12.58
C ALA A 433 -5.59 33.16 14.08
N CYS A 434 -5.95 31.91 14.43
CA CYS A 434 -5.86 31.43 15.81
C CYS A 434 -4.42 31.44 16.33
N ARG A 435 -3.47 31.07 15.52
CA ARG A 435 -2.05 31.05 15.89
C ARG A 435 -1.49 32.47 16.09
N ASP A 436 -1.79 33.37 15.15
CA ASP A 436 -1.39 34.78 15.22
C ASP A 436 -2.01 35.45 16.47
N TRP A 437 -3.27 35.12 16.79
CA TRP A 437 -3.93 35.60 18.00
C TRP A 437 -3.26 35.08 19.29
N ARG A 438 -2.89 33.82 19.34
CA ARG A 438 -2.15 33.27 20.50
C ARG A 438 -0.81 33.95 20.70
N ALA A 439 -0.04 34.14 19.62
CA ALA A 439 1.26 34.83 19.66
C ALA A 439 1.09 36.29 20.13
N MET A 440 0.06 37.00 19.62
CA MET A 440 -0.27 38.36 20.05
C MET A 440 -0.64 38.39 21.54
N ARG A 441 -1.46 37.42 22.00
CA ARG A 441 -1.84 37.29 23.42
C ARG A 441 -0.64 37.05 24.32
N GLU A 442 0.29 36.18 23.92
CA GLU A 442 1.53 35.94 24.66
C GLU A 442 2.40 37.20 24.75
N THR A 443 2.50 37.97 23.66
CA THR A 443 3.19 39.27 23.64
C THR A 443 2.52 40.28 24.58
N MET A 444 1.20 40.34 24.59
CA MET A 444 0.43 41.20 25.49
C MET A 444 0.62 40.81 26.97
N ILE A 445 0.64 39.50 27.27
CA ILE A 445 0.89 39.01 28.65
C ILE A 445 2.32 39.30 29.09
N ALA A 446 3.31 39.11 28.21
CA ALA A 446 4.70 39.44 28.49
C ALA A 446 4.91 40.92 28.73
N ALA A 447 4.24 41.80 27.97
CA ALA A 447 4.26 43.25 28.17
C ALA A 447 3.57 43.70 29.48
N ARG A 448 2.64 42.90 30.02
CA ARG A 448 1.90 43.18 31.26
C ARG A 448 2.66 42.74 32.54
N LYS A 449 3.72 41.95 32.43
CA LYS A 449 4.57 41.65 33.58
C LYS A 449 5.24 42.94 34.08
N PRO A 450 4.98 43.39 35.32
CA PRO A 450 5.51 44.67 35.82
C PRO A 450 7.02 44.65 35.77
N ARG A 451 7.61 45.76 35.31
CA ARG A 451 9.04 46.10 35.38
C ARG A 451 9.51 46.28 36.85
N GLY A 452 9.02 45.44 37.75
CA GLY A 452 9.22 45.58 39.17
C GLY A 452 9.97 44.39 39.79
N ALA A 453 11.24 44.25 39.44
CA ALA A 453 12.21 43.50 40.23
C ALA A 453 13.65 43.89 39.86
N ARG A 454 13.90 45.20 39.81
CA ARG A 454 15.25 45.73 39.90
C ARG A 454 15.24 46.69 41.07
N ARG A 455 15.46 46.21 42.27
CA ARG A 455 16.01 46.89 43.44
C ARG A 455 16.02 45.89 44.59
N ASP A 456 17.19 45.35 44.78
CA ASP A 456 17.86 45.22 46.09
C ASP A 456 19.28 44.69 45.82
N GLN A 457 20.12 45.62 45.33
CA GLN A 457 21.55 45.53 45.63
C GLN A 457 21.74 46.40 46.89
N THR A 458 21.70 45.75 48.03
CA THR A 458 22.17 46.29 49.32
C THR A 458 23.60 46.72 49.20
N VAL A 459 23.74 48.02 49.30
CA VAL A 459 25.03 48.68 49.62
C VAL A 459 25.44 48.18 50.98
N THR A 460 26.43 47.30 51.07
CA THR A 460 27.19 47.01 52.26
C THR A 460 28.27 48.06 52.34
N THR A 461 28.04 49.10 53.15
CA THR A 461 29.08 50.04 53.63
C THR A 461 29.99 49.30 54.61
N GLU A 462 31.20 49.02 54.18
CA GLU A 462 32.28 48.75 55.07
C GLU A 462 32.51 50.01 55.91
N ASN A 463 32.39 49.86 57.24
CA ASN A 463 32.98 50.79 58.19
C ASN A 463 34.13 50.11 58.92
N ASN A 464 35.31 50.65 58.68
CA ASN A 464 36.59 50.34 59.24
C ASN A 464 36.67 50.79 60.69
N ARG A 465 37.03 49.87 61.58
CA ARG A 465 38.04 50.07 62.60
C ARG A 465 38.56 48.72 63.12
#